data_a3dc372297ff4d3db7796b4e9c403e51
#
_entry.id   a3dc372297ff4d3db7796b4e9c403e51
#
_cell.length_a   1.000
_cell.length_b   1.000
_cell.length_c   1.000
_cell.angle_alpha   90.00
_cell.angle_beta   90.00
_cell.angle_gamma   90.00
#
_symmetry.space_group_name_H-M   'P 1'
#
loop_
_entity.id
_entity.type
_entity.pdbx_description
1 polymer ?
#
loop_
_entity_poly.entity_id
_entity_poly.type
_entity_poly.pdbx_seq_one_letter_code
_entity_poly.pdbx_strand_id
1 'polypeptide(L)'
;EKMVVGEIVFNTSMTGYQEIITDPSYKKQIITFTHPHIGNTGINNDDNESSQIHASGMVIHEFCEKPSNWRSAKTLEEFLVEEKVIAISGINTRKLTSLLRDKGSMNSCIASLSHITEEEAVKRAKGFTGLKGLDLAKVVSSKEDYDWNEGVWPEHAVSSSKPSIVAYDFGIKTNILRLLSDHVGTVRVVNAETTFEDVLQLS
;
A
#
# COMPACT_ATOMS: atom_id res chain seq x y z
N GLU A 1 -11.32 -12.73 1.82
CA GLU A 1 -11.33 -12.91 3.30
C GLU A 1 -12.70 -12.63 3.90
N LYS A 2 -12.97 -13.15 5.12
CA LYS A 2 -14.26 -12.97 5.80
C LYS A 2 -14.25 -11.84 6.83
N MET A 3 -13.06 -11.49 7.29
CA MET A 3 -12.80 -10.39 8.19
C MET A 3 -11.32 -9.99 8.16
N VAL A 4 -11.04 -8.77 8.59
CA VAL A 4 -9.67 -8.27 8.80
C VAL A 4 -9.61 -7.40 10.05
N VAL A 5 -8.47 -7.44 10.74
CA VAL A 5 -8.15 -6.60 11.90
C VAL A 5 -6.90 -5.80 11.59
N GLY A 6 -6.88 -4.54 11.98
CA GLY A 6 -5.74 -3.65 11.76
C GLY A 6 -5.90 -2.31 12.47
N GLU A 7 -4.85 -1.51 12.43
CA GLU A 7 -4.91 -0.14 12.88
C GLU A 7 -5.59 0.73 11.82
N ILE A 8 -6.71 1.38 12.17
CA ILE A 8 -7.40 2.24 11.23
C ILE A 8 -6.78 3.64 11.22
N VAL A 9 -6.47 4.09 10.00
CA VAL A 9 -5.90 5.39 9.69
C VAL A 9 -6.71 6.07 8.60
N PHE A 10 -6.44 7.33 8.28
CA PHE A 10 -7.06 8.00 7.14
C PHE A 10 -6.01 8.59 6.19
N ASN A 11 -6.40 8.70 4.93
CA ASN A 11 -5.62 9.35 3.89
C ASN A 11 -6.48 10.44 3.23
N THR A 12 -5.92 11.65 3.05
CA THR A 12 -6.63 12.82 2.53
C THR A 12 -6.35 13.09 1.05
N SER A 13 -5.61 12.23 0.38
CA SER A 13 -5.33 12.38 -1.05
C SER A 13 -6.61 12.31 -1.86
N MET A 14 -6.71 13.16 -2.87
CA MET A 14 -7.86 13.21 -3.78
C MET A 14 -7.76 12.16 -4.89
N THR A 15 -6.56 11.67 -5.16
CA THR A 15 -6.23 10.69 -6.21
C THR A 15 -5.22 9.69 -5.66
N GLY A 16 -4.89 8.66 -6.43
CA GLY A 16 -3.81 7.74 -6.09
C GLY A 16 -4.20 6.67 -5.07
N TYR A 17 -5.46 6.22 -5.07
CA TYR A 17 -5.86 5.16 -4.15
C TYR A 17 -5.15 3.84 -4.44
N GLN A 18 -4.78 3.55 -5.69
CA GLN A 18 -4.02 2.36 -6.07
C GLN A 18 -2.62 2.40 -5.46
N GLU A 19 -1.92 3.51 -5.62
CA GLU A 19 -0.61 3.77 -5.02
C GLU A 19 -0.67 3.64 -3.49
N ILE A 20 -1.71 4.19 -2.88
CA ILE A 20 -1.87 4.17 -1.41
C ILE A 20 -2.07 2.75 -0.88
N ILE A 21 -2.94 1.93 -1.50
CA ILE A 21 -3.18 0.57 -0.98
C ILE A 21 -2.03 -0.40 -1.26
N THR A 22 -1.21 -0.14 -2.29
CA THR A 22 -0.03 -0.93 -2.63
C THR A 22 1.26 -0.44 -1.95
N ASP A 23 1.20 0.69 -1.24
CA ASP A 23 2.33 1.23 -0.48
C ASP A 23 2.66 0.34 0.74
N PRO A 24 3.89 -0.20 0.83
CA PRO A 24 4.32 -1.03 1.96
C PRO A 24 4.17 -0.36 3.34
N SER A 25 4.16 0.98 3.39
CA SER A 25 3.98 1.75 4.63
C SER A 25 2.65 1.48 5.33
N TYR A 26 1.64 1.00 4.60
CA TYR A 26 0.33 0.68 5.17
C TYR A 26 0.18 -0.78 5.62
N LYS A 27 1.28 -1.50 5.78
CA LYS A 27 1.22 -2.89 6.28
C LYS A 27 0.50 -2.98 7.63
N LYS A 28 -0.52 -3.86 7.72
CA LYS A 28 -1.41 -4.04 8.87
C LYS A 28 -2.30 -2.84 9.22
N GLN A 29 -2.44 -1.88 8.32
CA GLN A 29 -3.37 -0.75 8.50
C GLN A 29 -4.63 -0.92 7.64
N ILE A 30 -5.74 -0.39 8.14
CA ILE A 30 -7.01 -0.24 7.44
C ILE A 30 -7.13 1.23 7.06
N ILE A 31 -7.25 1.53 5.78
CA ILE A 31 -7.18 2.90 5.28
C ILE A 31 -8.58 3.45 5.06
N THR A 32 -8.90 4.57 5.72
CA THR A 32 -10.09 5.36 5.45
C THR A 32 -9.76 6.43 4.41
N PHE A 33 -10.39 6.38 3.25
CA PHE A 33 -10.24 7.41 2.22
C PHE A 33 -11.23 8.54 2.46
N THR A 34 -10.72 9.78 2.50
CA THR A 34 -11.57 10.97 2.69
C THR A 34 -12.22 11.42 1.40
N HIS A 35 -11.63 11.11 0.25
CA HIS A 35 -12.22 11.39 -1.05
C HIS A 35 -13.52 10.59 -1.22
N PRO A 36 -14.63 11.24 -1.62
CA PRO A 36 -15.94 10.58 -1.62
C PRO A 36 -16.07 9.47 -2.66
N HIS A 37 -15.45 9.59 -3.82
CA HIS A 37 -15.57 8.63 -4.92
C HIS A 37 -14.27 7.87 -5.12
N ILE A 38 -14.26 6.58 -4.82
CA ILE A 38 -13.11 5.69 -4.96
C ILE A 38 -13.42 4.59 -5.98
N GLY A 39 -12.45 4.29 -6.86
CA GLY A 39 -12.60 3.34 -7.97
C GLY A 39 -12.81 4.01 -9.34
N ASN A 40 -12.98 5.34 -9.37
CA ASN A 40 -13.31 6.11 -10.58
C ASN A 40 -12.23 6.07 -11.68
N THR A 41 -10.97 5.91 -11.33
CA THR A 41 -9.86 5.80 -12.29
C THR A 41 -9.54 4.36 -12.67
N GLY A 42 -10.15 3.38 -12.01
CA GLY A 42 -9.81 1.97 -12.18
C GLY A 42 -8.43 1.62 -11.64
N ILE A 43 -7.90 0.51 -12.08
CA ILE A 43 -6.57 -0.01 -11.77
C ILE A 43 -5.79 -0.18 -13.07
N ASN A 44 -4.51 0.15 -13.06
CA ASN A 44 -3.58 -0.04 -14.16
C ASN A 44 -2.28 -0.72 -13.68
N ASN A 45 -1.40 -1.08 -14.60
CA ASN A 45 -0.18 -1.81 -14.27
C ASN A 45 0.96 -0.91 -13.77
N ASP A 46 0.87 0.40 -13.98
CA ASP A 46 1.98 1.33 -13.76
C ASP A 46 1.95 1.98 -12.39
N ASP A 47 0.75 2.15 -11.80
CA ASP A 47 0.55 2.95 -10.60
C ASP A 47 0.67 2.14 -9.29
N ASN A 48 1.17 0.91 -9.35
CA ASN A 48 1.47 0.13 -8.15
C ASN A 48 2.78 0.59 -7.52
N GLU A 49 2.80 0.79 -6.20
CA GLU A 49 4.00 1.08 -5.42
C GLU A 49 4.74 -0.17 -4.92
N SER A 50 4.15 -1.34 -5.15
CA SER A 50 4.76 -2.64 -4.89
C SER A 50 4.00 -3.76 -5.64
N SER A 51 4.47 -4.99 -5.54
CA SER A 51 3.90 -6.15 -6.24
C SER A 51 2.56 -6.64 -5.68
N GLN A 52 2.05 -6.09 -4.56
CA GLN A 52 0.82 -6.53 -3.90
C GLN A 52 0.16 -5.39 -3.11
N ILE A 53 -1.09 -5.60 -2.68
CA ILE A 53 -1.71 -4.70 -1.71
C ILE A 53 -1.13 -4.96 -0.32
N HIS A 54 -0.64 -3.91 0.35
CA HIS A 54 -0.14 -3.97 1.73
C HIS A 54 -1.16 -3.53 2.76
N ALA A 55 -2.09 -2.65 2.39
CA ALA A 55 -3.20 -2.30 3.25
C ALA A 55 -4.01 -3.54 3.64
N SER A 56 -4.35 -3.67 4.92
CA SER A 56 -5.17 -4.79 5.40
C SER A 56 -6.63 -4.69 4.96
N GLY A 57 -7.11 -3.48 4.70
CA GLY A 57 -8.46 -3.23 4.22
C GLY A 57 -8.68 -1.76 3.93
N MET A 58 -9.82 -1.43 3.35
CA MET A 58 -10.19 -0.05 3.06
C MET A 58 -11.62 0.27 3.47
N VAL A 59 -11.79 1.54 3.88
CA VAL A 59 -13.09 2.14 4.23
C VAL A 59 -13.32 3.34 3.30
N ILE A 60 -14.43 3.32 2.56
CA ILE A 60 -14.76 4.33 1.57
C ILE A 60 -16.17 4.85 1.75
N HIS A 61 -16.43 6.05 1.26
CA HIS A 61 -17.77 6.61 1.26
C HIS A 61 -18.60 6.03 0.12
N GLU A 62 -18.17 6.21 -1.11
CA GLU A 62 -18.86 5.75 -2.29
C GLU A 62 -17.91 4.96 -3.20
N PHE A 63 -18.37 3.82 -3.65
CA PHE A 63 -17.66 2.97 -4.57
C PHE A 63 -18.10 3.24 -6.01
N CYS A 64 -17.14 3.44 -6.90
CA CYS A 64 -17.37 3.60 -8.32
C CYS A 64 -17.23 2.25 -9.04
N GLU A 65 -18.35 1.66 -9.44
CA GLU A 65 -18.38 0.36 -10.11
C GLU A 65 -17.77 0.38 -11.52
N LYS A 66 -17.91 1.52 -12.21
CA LYS A 66 -17.46 1.67 -13.61
C LYS A 66 -16.40 2.76 -13.70
N PRO A 67 -15.13 2.40 -13.81
CA PRO A 67 -14.08 3.38 -13.97
C PRO A 67 -14.23 4.14 -15.30
N SER A 68 -13.84 5.41 -15.30
CA SER A 68 -13.85 6.30 -16.46
C SER A 68 -12.46 6.88 -16.68
N ASN A 69 -11.52 6.02 -17.07
CA ASN A 69 -10.13 6.42 -17.35
C ASN A 69 -9.59 5.50 -18.46
N TRP A 70 -8.91 6.09 -19.43
CA TRP A 70 -8.33 5.35 -20.57
C TRP A 70 -7.22 4.38 -20.16
N ARG A 71 -6.54 4.62 -19.01
CA ARG A 71 -5.51 3.74 -18.45
C ARG A 71 -6.08 2.56 -17.66
N SER A 72 -7.40 2.53 -17.40
CA SER A 72 -8.00 1.48 -16.60
C SER A 72 -7.92 0.13 -17.32
N ALA A 73 -7.20 -0.81 -16.74
CA ALA A 73 -7.10 -2.20 -17.19
C ALA A 73 -8.12 -3.12 -16.49
N LYS A 74 -8.50 -2.79 -15.25
CA LYS A 74 -9.51 -3.50 -14.45
C LYS A 74 -10.17 -2.57 -13.44
N THR A 75 -11.26 -3.02 -12.85
CA THR A 75 -11.95 -2.30 -11.77
C THR A 75 -11.20 -2.45 -10.44
N LEU A 76 -11.46 -1.54 -9.50
CA LEU A 76 -10.96 -1.68 -8.13
C LEU A 76 -11.51 -2.94 -7.45
N GLU A 77 -12.78 -3.34 -7.74
CA GLU A 77 -13.38 -4.54 -7.18
C GLU A 77 -12.62 -5.80 -7.61
N GLU A 78 -12.36 -5.94 -8.92
CA GLU A 78 -11.59 -7.07 -9.46
C GLU A 78 -10.22 -7.16 -8.78
N PHE A 79 -9.53 -6.04 -8.62
CA PHE A 79 -8.22 -5.99 -7.96
C PHE A 79 -8.28 -6.41 -6.48
N LEU A 80 -9.25 -5.89 -5.72
CA LEU A 80 -9.43 -6.26 -4.31
C LEU A 80 -9.78 -7.74 -4.14
N VAL A 81 -10.58 -8.31 -5.05
CA VAL A 81 -10.93 -9.74 -5.04
C VAL A 81 -9.72 -10.61 -5.35
N GLU A 82 -8.94 -10.27 -6.37
CA GLU A 82 -7.69 -10.96 -6.72
C GLU A 82 -6.70 -10.98 -5.55
N GLU A 83 -6.50 -9.82 -4.92
CA GLU A 83 -5.59 -9.64 -3.79
C GLU A 83 -6.19 -10.09 -2.44
N LYS A 84 -7.47 -10.50 -2.42
CA LYS A 84 -8.21 -10.96 -1.22
C LYS A 84 -8.27 -9.90 -0.11
N VAL A 85 -8.40 -8.63 -0.48
CA VAL A 85 -8.48 -7.51 0.45
C VAL A 85 -9.94 -7.09 0.64
N ILE A 86 -10.33 -6.88 1.90
CA ILE A 86 -11.69 -6.45 2.27
C ILE A 86 -11.82 -4.93 2.15
N ALA A 87 -12.89 -4.49 1.51
CA ALA A 87 -13.32 -3.10 1.52
C ALA A 87 -14.75 -2.98 2.03
N ILE A 88 -15.06 -1.85 2.65
CA ILE A 88 -16.42 -1.47 3.05
C ILE A 88 -16.76 -0.09 2.50
N SER A 89 -17.89 0.02 1.84
CA SER A 89 -18.45 1.28 1.30
C SER A 89 -19.70 1.73 2.07
N GLY A 90 -20.20 2.93 1.78
CA GLY A 90 -21.37 3.48 2.45
C GLY A 90 -21.09 4.06 3.84
N ILE A 91 -19.84 4.24 4.22
CA ILE A 91 -19.44 4.75 5.52
C ILE A 91 -19.31 6.27 5.47
N ASN A 92 -19.76 6.95 6.55
CA ASN A 92 -19.49 8.39 6.71
C ASN A 92 -18.01 8.60 7.06
N THR A 93 -17.16 8.58 6.02
CA THR A 93 -15.71 8.72 6.15
C THR A 93 -15.30 10.06 6.74
N ARG A 94 -16.08 11.13 6.51
CA ARG A 94 -15.83 12.45 7.12
C ARG A 94 -15.94 12.41 8.65
N LYS A 95 -16.98 11.76 9.18
CA LYS A 95 -17.15 11.59 10.63
C LYS A 95 -16.05 10.70 11.21
N LEU A 96 -15.72 9.62 10.50
CA LEU A 96 -14.66 8.70 10.91
C LEU A 96 -13.29 9.41 10.91
N THR A 97 -12.97 10.18 9.88
CA THR A 97 -11.75 10.98 9.82
C THR A 97 -11.65 11.99 10.96
N SER A 98 -12.75 12.69 11.29
CA SER A 98 -12.76 13.59 12.45
C SER A 98 -12.45 12.85 13.75
N LEU A 99 -13.03 11.67 13.94
CA LEU A 99 -12.76 10.83 15.11
C LEU A 99 -11.29 10.40 15.19
N LEU A 100 -10.72 9.97 14.08
CA LEU A 100 -9.32 9.55 13.99
C LEU A 100 -8.36 10.71 14.20
N ARG A 101 -8.69 11.90 13.70
CA ARG A 101 -7.90 13.11 13.94
C ARG A 101 -7.88 13.52 15.42
N ASP A 102 -9.02 13.41 16.09
CA ASP A 102 -9.16 13.85 17.47
C ASP A 102 -8.59 12.83 18.48
N LYS A 103 -8.67 11.52 18.16
CA LYS A 103 -8.27 10.42 19.07
C LYS A 103 -6.98 9.71 18.65
N GLY A 104 -6.48 9.95 17.44
CA GLY A 104 -5.38 9.17 16.85
C GLY A 104 -5.90 7.90 16.16
N SER A 105 -4.96 7.11 15.64
CA SER A 105 -5.25 5.80 15.07
C SER A 105 -5.81 4.84 16.13
N MET A 106 -6.68 3.92 15.70
CA MET A 106 -7.36 3.00 16.61
C MET A 106 -7.34 1.58 16.04
N ASN A 107 -7.38 0.60 16.92
CA ASN A 107 -7.61 -0.79 16.52
C ASN A 107 -9.02 -0.96 15.95
N SER A 108 -9.13 -1.64 14.82
CA SER A 108 -10.37 -1.79 14.07
C SER A 108 -10.52 -3.19 13.50
N CYS A 109 -11.77 -3.57 13.23
CA CYS A 109 -12.12 -4.80 12.54
C CYS A 109 -13.16 -4.48 11.45
N ILE A 110 -12.91 -4.97 10.22
CA ILE A 110 -13.93 -5.02 9.16
C ILE A 110 -14.34 -6.49 9.02
N ALA A 111 -15.63 -6.74 9.06
CA ALA A 111 -16.18 -8.09 8.95
C ALA A 111 -17.58 -8.09 8.36
N SER A 112 -17.95 -9.20 7.73
CA SER A 112 -19.34 -9.45 7.34
C SER A 112 -20.11 -10.05 8.51
N LEU A 113 -21.25 -9.46 8.87
CA LEU A 113 -22.14 -9.97 9.91
C LEU A 113 -22.79 -11.32 9.57
N SER A 114 -22.64 -11.80 8.33
CA SER A 114 -22.99 -13.18 7.97
C SER A 114 -22.03 -14.22 8.54
N HIS A 115 -20.87 -13.81 9.05
CA HIS A 115 -19.81 -14.69 9.53
C HIS A 115 -19.46 -14.53 11.00
N ILE A 116 -19.58 -13.32 11.54
CA ILE A 116 -19.32 -13.03 12.95
C ILE A 116 -20.32 -12.03 13.50
N THR A 117 -20.52 -12.01 14.81
CA THR A 117 -21.37 -11.01 15.46
C THR A 117 -20.63 -9.69 15.65
N GLU A 118 -21.39 -8.60 15.94
CA GLU A 118 -20.80 -7.31 16.25
C GLU A 118 -19.90 -7.38 17.50
N GLU A 119 -20.34 -8.10 18.55
CA GLU A 119 -19.57 -8.29 19.78
C GLU A 119 -18.23 -8.99 19.51
N GLU A 120 -18.24 -10.02 18.66
CA GLU A 120 -17.00 -10.71 18.27
C GLU A 120 -16.10 -9.81 17.45
N ALA A 121 -16.62 -8.99 16.52
CA ALA A 121 -15.82 -8.01 15.77
C ALA A 121 -15.16 -6.98 16.70
N VAL A 122 -15.90 -6.46 17.69
CA VAL A 122 -15.35 -5.53 18.71
C VAL A 122 -14.28 -6.24 19.56
N LYS A 123 -14.51 -7.48 19.96
CA LYS A 123 -13.52 -8.27 20.70
C LYS A 123 -12.24 -8.46 19.91
N ARG A 124 -12.34 -8.77 18.61
CA ARG A 124 -11.19 -8.91 17.71
C ARG A 124 -10.40 -7.60 17.57
N ALA A 125 -11.10 -6.49 17.37
CA ALA A 125 -10.46 -5.17 17.32
C ALA A 125 -9.71 -4.85 18.63
N LYS A 126 -10.33 -5.08 19.78
CA LYS A 126 -9.70 -4.89 21.11
C LYS A 126 -8.53 -5.84 21.35
N GLY A 127 -8.56 -7.04 20.80
CA GLY A 127 -7.49 -8.03 20.91
C GLY A 127 -6.29 -7.78 20.00
N PHE A 128 -6.39 -6.82 19.07
CA PHE A 128 -5.25 -6.47 18.23
C PHE A 128 -4.20 -5.69 19.05
N THR A 129 -2.96 -6.17 19.03
CA THR A 129 -1.87 -5.61 19.84
C THR A 129 -1.37 -4.25 19.36
N GLY A 130 -1.88 -3.77 18.22
CA GLY A 130 -1.38 -2.56 17.54
C GLY A 130 -0.08 -2.81 16.79
N LEU A 131 0.50 -1.74 16.26
CA LEU A 131 1.74 -1.79 15.46
C LEU A 131 3.00 -1.55 16.29
N LYS A 132 2.85 -1.02 17.51
CA LYS A 132 3.98 -0.68 18.38
C LYS A 132 4.81 -1.93 18.73
N GLY A 133 6.11 -1.87 18.44
CA GLY A 133 7.05 -2.96 18.72
C GLY A 133 7.09 -4.05 17.64
N LEU A 134 6.33 -3.92 16.54
CA LEU A 134 6.46 -4.79 15.40
C LEU A 134 7.56 -4.29 14.45
N ASP A 135 8.41 -5.21 14.00
CA ASP A 135 9.39 -4.93 12.95
C ASP A 135 8.71 -5.14 11.58
N LEU A 136 7.97 -4.12 11.14
CA LEU A 136 7.26 -4.18 9.85
C LEU A 136 8.19 -3.93 8.67
N ALA A 137 9.30 -3.22 8.87
CA ALA A 137 10.30 -3.01 7.82
C ALA A 137 10.86 -4.34 7.32
N LYS A 138 11.20 -5.24 8.25
CA LYS A 138 11.64 -6.59 7.91
C LYS A 138 10.56 -7.42 7.19
N VAL A 139 9.27 -7.21 7.51
CA VAL A 139 8.15 -7.94 6.89
C VAL A 139 7.91 -7.50 5.45
N VAL A 140 8.17 -6.23 5.12
CA VAL A 140 7.92 -5.67 3.78
C VAL A 140 9.16 -5.60 2.90
N SER A 141 10.35 -5.78 3.46
CA SER A 141 11.60 -5.87 2.70
C SER A 141 11.58 -7.08 1.76
N SER A 142 12.16 -6.95 0.58
CA SER A 142 12.34 -8.06 -0.36
C SER A 142 13.19 -9.16 0.28
N LYS A 143 12.94 -10.40 -0.12
CA LYS A 143 13.73 -11.55 0.36
C LYS A 143 15.03 -11.75 -0.42
N GLU A 144 15.07 -11.24 -1.62
CA GLU A 144 16.18 -11.38 -2.56
C GLU A 144 16.58 -10.00 -3.07
N ASP A 145 17.88 -9.83 -3.28
CA ASP A 145 18.42 -8.64 -3.92
C ASP A 145 18.07 -8.63 -5.40
N TYR A 146 17.81 -7.45 -5.95
CA TYR A 146 17.49 -7.29 -7.36
C TYR A 146 18.01 -5.97 -7.92
N ASP A 147 18.18 -5.92 -9.24
CA ASP A 147 18.52 -4.70 -9.95
C ASP A 147 17.26 -4.05 -10.51
N TRP A 148 17.13 -2.75 -10.27
CA TRP A 148 16.07 -1.91 -10.83
C TRP A 148 16.65 -0.96 -11.87
N ASN A 149 16.07 -0.98 -13.07
CA ASN A 149 16.53 -0.19 -14.21
C ASN A 149 15.39 0.48 -15.00
N GLU A 150 14.18 0.49 -14.44
CA GLU A 150 13.02 1.14 -15.04
C GLU A 150 12.92 2.58 -14.52
N GLY A 151 12.72 3.54 -15.44
CA GLY A 151 12.42 4.93 -15.10
C GLY A 151 10.94 5.19 -14.88
N VAL A 152 10.60 6.46 -14.61
CA VAL A 152 9.20 6.92 -14.48
C VAL A 152 8.43 6.73 -15.78
N TRP A 153 9.10 6.91 -16.90
CA TRP A 153 8.54 6.72 -18.24
C TRP A 153 9.25 5.59 -18.96
N PRO A 154 8.54 4.59 -19.50
CA PRO A 154 9.14 3.45 -20.19
C PRO A 154 10.05 3.82 -21.38
N GLU A 155 9.84 5.00 -21.94
CA GLU A 155 10.59 5.53 -23.10
C GLU A 155 11.97 6.07 -22.72
N HIS A 156 12.22 6.34 -21.43
CA HIS A 156 13.49 6.82 -20.95
C HIS A 156 14.43 5.65 -20.67
N ALA A 157 15.24 5.29 -21.67
CA ALA A 157 16.29 4.30 -21.47
C ALA A 157 17.26 4.80 -20.39
N VAL A 158 17.46 4.01 -19.37
CA VAL A 158 18.45 4.27 -18.33
C VAL A 158 19.85 4.27 -18.97
N SER A 159 20.56 5.38 -18.83
CA SER A 159 21.90 5.53 -19.41
C SER A 159 22.91 4.70 -18.63
N SER A 160 23.58 3.76 -19.29
CA SER A 160 24.67 2.95 -18.72
C SER A 160 25.91 3.76 -18.30
N SER A 161 25.98 5.03 -18.66
CA SER A 161 27.08 5.94 -18.27
C SER A 161 26.86 6.62 -16.92
N LYS A 162 25.71 6.46 -16.29
CA LYS A 162 25.42 7.01 -14.97
C LYS A 162 25.95 6.08 -13.87
N PRO A 163 26.33 6.64 -12.70
CA PRO A 163 26.74 5.82 -11.57
C PRO A 163 25.60 4.90 -11.10
N SER A 164 25.93 3.70 -10.65
CA SER A 164 25.02 2.81 -9.93
C SER A 164 24.96 3.18 -8.46
N ILE A 165 23.84 2.90 -7.81
CA ILE A 165 23.69 3.05 -6.36
C ILE A 165 23.12 1.77 -5.76
N VAL A 166 23.35 1.58 -4.45
CA VAL A 166 22.74 0.53 -3.65
C VAL A 166 21.67 1.15 -2.76
N ALA A 167 20.46 0.60 -2.79
CA ALA A 167 19.33 1.01 -1.97
C ALA A 167 18.90 -0.11 -1.04
N TYR A 168 18.84 0.15 0.28
CA TYR A 168 18.25 -0.79 1.23
C TYR A 168 16.72 -0.79 1.11
N ASP A 169 16.14 -1.98 1.02
CA ASP A 169 14.69 -2.16 1.00
C ASP A 169 14.11 -2.29 2.41
N PHE A 170 13.51 -1.22 2.90
CA PHE A 170 12.68 -1.19 4.11
C PHE A 170 11.18 -1.05 3.78
N GLY A 171 10.76 -1.56 2.64
CA GLY A 171 9.45 -1.31 2.05
C GLY A 171 9.49 -0.13 1.09
N ILE A 172 10.46 -0.16 0.16
CA ILE A 172 10.65 0.91 -0.81
C ILE A 172 9.51 0.94 -1.83
N LYS A 173 9.01 2.14 -2.12
CA LYS A 173 8.02 2.34 -3.16
C LYS A 173 8.62 2.25 -4.54
N THR A 174 7.92 1.61 -5.46
CA THR A 174 8.35 1.50 -6.87
C THR A 174 8.67 2.86 -7.49
N ASN A 175 7.88 3.90 -7.18
CA ASN A 175 8.12 5.23 -7.71
C ASN A 175 9.43 5.87 -7.21
N ILE A 176 9.89 5.53 -6.02
CA ILE A 176 11.22 5.96 -5.54
C ILE A 176 12.33 5.33 -6.40
N LEU A 177 12.20 4.03 -6.69
CA LEU A 177 13.16 3.33 -7.57
C LEU A 177 13.17 3.89 -8.97
N ARG A 178 11.99 4.18 -9.55
CA ARG A 178 11.86 4.81 -10.87
C ARG A 178 12.56 6.18 -10.92
N LEU A 179 12.30 7.04 -9.94
CA LEU A 179 12.94 8.35 -9.85
C LEU A 179 14.45 8.25 -9.67
N LEU A 180 14.92 7.33 -8.83
CA LEU A 180 16.35 7.09 -8.66
C LEU A 180 16.99 6.63 -9.97
N SER A 181 16.37 5.66 -10.65
CA SER A 181 16.87 5.14 -11.93
C SER A 181 16.97 6.22 -13.01
N ASP A 182 16.00 7.14 -13.08
CA ASP A 182 16.07 8.28 -14.02
C ASP A 182 17.28 9.20 -13.76
N HIS A 183 17.72 9.31 -12.51
CA HIS A 183 18.81 10.20 -12.12
C HIS A 183 20.19 9.53 -12.10
N VAL A 184 20.28 8.28 -11.65
CA VAL A 184 21.57 7.63 -11.39
C VAL A 184 21.86 6.40 -12.25
N GLY A 185 20.89 5.88 -12.99
CA GLY A 185 21.08 4.65 -13.76
C GLY A 185 20.56 3.42 -13.03
N THR A 186 21.36 2.37 -12.91
CA THR A 186 20.93 1.13 -12.23
C THR A 186 20.89 1.31 -10.73
N VAL A 187 19.81 0.85 -10.09
CA VAL A 187 19.64 0.81 -8.63
C VAL A 187 19.70 -0.64 -8.19
N ARG A 188 20.75 -1.02 -7.47
CA ARG A 188 20.83 -2.32 -6.80
C ARG A 188 20.02 -2.25 -5.50
N VAL A 189 18.93 -2.99 -5.43
CA VAL A 189 18.07 -3.06 -4.23
C VAL A 189 18.50 -4.25 -3.40
N VAL A 190 18.82 -4.02 -2.14
CA VAL A 190 19.28 -5.06 -1.21
C VAL A 190 18.32 -5.20 -0.03
N ASN A 191 18.28 -6.40 0.55
CA ASN A 191 17.46 -6.70 1.71
C ASN A 191 17.82 -5.81 2.91
N ALA A 192 16.87 -5.54 3.79
CA ALA A 192 17.05 -4.73 5.00
C ALA A 192 18.14 -5.27 5.97
N GLU A 193 18.45 -6.56 5.89
CA GLU A 193 19.44 -7.24 6.75
C GLU A 193 20.81 -7.39 6.10
N THR A 194 21.00 -6.90 4.86
CA THR A 194 22.30 -6.94 4.16
C THR A 194 23.35 -6.19 4.96
N THR A 195 24.51 -6.79 5.15
CA THR A 195 25.58 -6.17 5.95
C THR A 195 26.24 -5.03 5.20
N PHE A 196 26.85 -4.10 5.92
CA PHE A 196 27.61 -3.00 5.33
C PHE A 196 28.79 -3.52 4.47
N GLU A 197 29.45 -4.58 4.94
CA GLU A 197 30.56 -5.22 4.24
C GLU A 197 30.11 -5.79 2.89
N ASP A 198 28.92 -6.42 2.83
CA ASP A 198 28.38 -6.95 1.58
C ASP A 198 28.04 -5.81 0.62
N VAL A 199 27.44 -4.72 1.10
CA VAL A 199 27.12 -3.56 0.27
C VAL A 199 28.36 -2.93 -0.35
N LEU A 200 29.48 -2.84 0.39
CA LEU A 200 30.73 -2.31 -0.14
C LEU A 200 31.31 -3.16 -1.28
N GLN A 201 30.95 -4.44 -1.36
CA GLN A 201 31.40 -5.31 -2.46
C GLN A 201 30.55 -5.15 -3.74
N LEU A 202 29.39 -4.49 -3.64
CA LEU A 202 28.49 -4.22 -4.75
C LEU A 202 28.75 -2.88 -5.46
N SER A 203 29.61 -2.04 -4.90
CA SER A 203 29.95 -0.69 -5.38
C SER A 203 31.16 -0.66 -6.32
#